data_0c2f7173df3088409d4a77ee9d4d039c
#
_entry.id   0c2f7173df3088409d4a77ee9d4d039c
#
_cell.length_a   1.000
_cell.length_b   1.000
_cell.length_c   1.000
_cell.angle_alpha   90.00
_cell.angle_beta   90.00
_cell.angle_gamma   90.00
#
_symmetry.space_group_name_H-M   'P 1'
#
loop_
_entity.id
_entity.type
_entity.pdbx_description
1 polymer ?
#
loop_
_entity_poly.entity_id
_entity_poly.type
_entity_poly.pdbx_seq_one_letter_code
_entity_poly.pdbx_strand_id
1 'polypeptide(L)'
;MRKILSIVLSVVLTFSCMSIGMTAFAQDEAMKFAVASDLHYVVPEEELEIEIPYEPVMWNANRRAAMENESGFIIDEFLRQCAEDENCEFILVPGDLANDGKIIAQQHLDVAEKFRKFEAETGKPIYVINGNHDNGAGENDVTYKDFKEIYWEFGYDEALFVDDDTCSYVAELSEKYRLIALDSCDPSKSTEDGMTKDKVNWVLDEAEKAYADGKYPILMMHHNLLDHLPMQRILSRNFIIRNHTATANKFANAGIKLVFTGHEHCSDAAVYTSTLGNKIYDFATTSLTMYPAEYRMFSVSDEEISYEAKAIESIDVEALTSTVSGYTEEHIALMKENFNDAYAKEYLKCGVRYRLGKGLTMEAIGMEEGDAFYTLVNTAVSGLNKILEYPLYGEGGIQELAKGYNIDIPDSDYKNIWDVAMALVAAHYEGEENYPLDSKEVTIFLRAVALLLRDDLAAIGDETLLKGANVLLEKLGADFGVAEGITKVCTAVFGGVSAVEYFIIALVSPLLYEFVLDDDGVPDNNGTIPGYGVTGSDVAASNIFERISDIALLILTYLKNMVKILVKII
;
A
#
# COMPACT_ATOMS: atom_id res chain seq x y z
N MET A 1 -63.67 25.04 -29.71
CA MET A 1 -62.26 25.49 -29.45
C MET A 1 -62.02 25.95 -28.02
N ARG A 2 -62.77 26.85 -27.39
CA ARG A 2 -62.53 27.31 -26.00
C ARG A 2 -62.59 26.20 -24.94
N LYS A 3 -63.50 25.21 -25.05
CA LYS A 3 -63.59 24.06 -24.10
C LYS A 3 -62.43 23.06 -24.23
N ILE A 4 -61.90 22.87 -25.46
CA ILE A 4 -60.74 22.00 -25.68
C ILE A 4 -59.47 22.64 -25.16
N LEU A 5 -59.31 23.95 -25.33
CA LEU A 5 -58.19 24.71 -24.82
C LEU A 5 -58.15 24.72 -23.26
N SER A 6 -59.36 24.78 -22.62
CA SER A 6 -59.47 24.73 -21.16
C SER A 6 -59.11 23.33 -20.61
N ILE A 7 -59.46 22.24 -21.31
CA ILE A 7 -59.09 20.86 -20.90
C ILE A 7 -57.62 20.62 -21.09
N VAL A 8 -57.04 21.08 -22.18
CA VAL A 8 -55.59 20.97 -22.43
C VAL A 8 -54.78 21.77 -21.40
N LEU A 9 -55.25 22.99 -21.08
CA LEU A 9 -54.60 23.82 -20.05
C LEU A 9 -54.70 23.19 -18.64
N SER A 10 -55.86 22.57 -18.31
CA SER A 10 -56.03 21.86 -17.02
C SER A 10 -55.16 20.62 -16.96
N VAL A 11 -55.02 19.84 -18.02
CA VAL A 11 -54.15 18.66 -18.08
C VAL A 11 -52.67 19.06 -17.98
N VAL A 12 -52.26 20.13 -18.66
CA VAL A 12 -50.89 20.65 -18.58
C VAL A 12 -50.57 21.19 -17.17
N LEU A 13 -51.53 21.91 -16.55
CA LEU A 13 -51.36 22.38 -15.16
C LEU A 13 -51.36 21.24 -14.15
N THR A 14 -52.16 20.19 -14.35
CA THR A 14 -52.16 19.02 -13.46
C THR A 14 -50.86 18.20 -13.63
N PHE A 15 -50.34 18.07 -14.84
CA PHE A 15 -49.01 17.45 -15.08
C PHE A 15 -47.87 18.33 -14.56
N SER A 16 -47.97 19.65 -14.66
CA SER A 16 -46.98 20.57 -14.07
C SER A 16 -47.00 20.58 -12.53
N CYS A 17 -48.17 20.35 -11.91
CA CYS A 17 -48.28 20.22 -10.46
C CYS A 17 -47.92 18.81 -9.95
N MET A 18 -47.95 17.75 -10.79
CA MET A 18 -47.44 16.42 -10.48
C MET A 18 -45.93 16.32 -10.61
N SER A 19 -45.29 17.22 -11.38
CA SER A 19 -43.82 17.28 -11.50
C SER A 19 -43.16 18.19 -10.45
N ILE A 20 -43.93 18.78 -9.51
CA ILE A 20 -43.40 19.52 -8.32
C ILE A 20 -43.58 18.68 -7.04
N GLY A 21 -43.97 17.45 -7.17
CA GLY A 21 -43.75 16.40 -6.18
C GLY A 21 -42.41 15.71 -6.44
N MET A 22 -41.36 16.41 -6.79
CA MET A 22 -40.04 15.96 -6.41
C MET A 22 -40.04 15.99 -4.89
N THR A 23 -40.33 14.85 -4.28
CA THR A 23 -39.74 14.53 -3.00
C THR A 23 -38.27 14.96 -3.16
N ALA A 24 -37.87 15.99 -2.40
CA ALA A 24 -36.49 16.05 -1.99
C ALA A 24 -36.27 14.64 -1.38
N PHE A 25 -35.68 13.74 -2.12
CA PHE A 25 -35.00 12.61 -1.54
C PHE A 25 -34.08 13.31 -0.55
N ALA A 26 -34.25 13.05 0.73
CA ALA A 26 -33.28 13.41 1.71
C ALA A 26 -31.97 12.92 1.07
N GLN A 27 -31.07 13.83 0.81
CA GLN A 27 -29.75 13.48 0.28
C GLN A 27 -29.22 12.53 1.34
N ASP A 28 -29.05 11.28 1.01
CA ASP A 28 -28.59 10.27 1.95
C ASP A 28 -27.28 10.81 2.53
N GLU A 29 -27.26 11.01 3.82
CA GLU A 29 -26.09 11.54 4.50
C GLU A 29 -24.96 10.52 4.33
N ALA A 30 -23.83 10.94 3.77
CA ALA A 30 -22.71 10.06 3.52
C ALA A 30 -22.14 9.58 4.86
N MET A 31 -21.86 8.30 4.99
CA MET A 31 -21.15 7.72 6.13
C MET A 31 -19.68 8.15 6.06
N LYS A 32 -19.15 8.72 7.14
CA LYS A 32 -17.81 9.31 7.18
C LYS A 32 -16.97 8.68 8.29
N PHE A 33 -15.76 8.27 7.98
CA PHE A 33 -14.90 7.58 8.93
C PHE A 33 -13.42 7.73 8.59
N ALA A 34 -12.58 7.44 9.58
CA ALA A 34 -11.14 7.38 9.43
C ALA A 34 -10.66 5.91 9.26
N VAL A 35 -9.58 5.73 8.51
CA VAL A 35 -8.84 4.46 8.42
C VAL A 35 -7.38 4.73 8.74
N ALA A 36 -6.85 4.07 9.77
CA ALA A 36 -5.43 4.08 10.12
C ALA A 36 -4.95 2.64 10.31
N SER A 37 -3.79 2.31 9.79
CA SER A 37 -3.25 0.95 9.84
C SER A 37 -1.86 0.91 10.46
N ASP A 38 -1.44 -0.29 10.85
CA ASP A 38 -0.04 -0.56 11.20
C ASP A 38 0.48 0.44 12.24
N LEU A 39 -0.23 0.51 13.37
CA LEU A 39 0.07 1.44 14.48
C LEU A 39 1.41 1.11 15.14
N HIS A 40 1.81 -0.17 15.10
CA HIS A 40 3.09 -0.66 15.62
C HIS A 40 3.49 -0.02 16.95
N TYR A 41 2.52 0.05 17.88
CA TYR A 41 2.77 0.64 19.18
C TYR A 41 3.87 -0.12 19.94
N VAL A 42 4.78 0.63 20.53
CA VAL A 42 5.86 0.12 21.38
C VAL A 42 5.72 0.69 22.79
N VAL A 43 5.78 -0.17 23.79
CA VAL A 43 5.83 0.25 25.20
C VAL A 43 7.18 0.91 25.47
N PRO A 44 7.23 2.05 26.17
CA PRO A 44 8.49 2.62 26.64
C PRO A 44 9.31 1.61 27.45
N GLU A 45 10.62 1.52 27.19
CA GLU A 45 11.53 0.55 27.80
C GLU A 45 11.49 0.55 29.33
N GLU A 46 11.25 1.71 29.93
CA GLU A 46 11.19 1.89 31.40
C GLU A 46 10.00 1.17 32.05
N GLU A 47 8.96 0.83 31.30
CA GLU A 47 7.75 0.17 31.80
C GLU A 47 7.79 -1.36 31.65
N LEU A 48 8.80 -1.90 31.00
CA LEU A 48 8.91 -3.33 30.73
C LEU A 48 9.83 -4.04 31.73
N GLU A 49 9.37 -5.21 32.21
CA GLU A 49 10.19 -6.16 32.98
C GLU A 49 11.12 -7.01 32.09
N ILE A 50 10.95 -6.93 30.77
CA ILE A 50 11.74 -7.68 29.77
C ILE A 50 12.54 -6.73 28.89
N GLU A 51 13.76 -7.13 28.55
CA GLU A 51 14.62 -6.37 27.65
C GLU A 51 14.06 -6.45 26.22
N ILE A 52 13.69 -5.30 25.66
CA ILE A 52 13.28 -5.20 24.26
C ILE A 52 14.53 -4.98 23.42
N PRO A 53 14.74 -5.74 22.34
CA PRO A 53 15.92 -5.61 21.51
C PRO A 53 15.79 -4.46 20.49
N TYR A 54 15.38 -3.28 20.92
CA TYR A 54 15.40 -2.08 20.10
C TYR A 54 16.21 -0.98 20.79
N GLU A 55 16.85 -0.14 20.00
CA GLU A 55 17.68 0.96 20.49
C GLU A 55 16.89 2.27 20.37
N PRO A 56 16.78 3.05 21.46
CA PRO A 56 16.07 4.32 21.43
C PRO A 56 16.72 5.29 20.44
N VAL A 57 15.90 5.93 19.60
CA VAL A 57 16.30 6.97 18.63
C VAL A 57 17.52 6.60 17.79
N MET A 58 17.43 5.51 17.10
CA MET A 58 18.51 5.01 16.25
C MET A 58 18.20 5.27 14.78
N TRP A 59 18.52 6.44 14.29
CA TRP A 59 18.39 6.80 12.87
C TRP A 59 18.99 5.77 11.92
N ASN A 60 20.08 5.14 12.32
CA ASN A 60 20.81 4.20 11.48
C ASN A 60 20.52 2.72 11.78
N ALA A 61 19.84 2.41 12.86
CA ALA A 61 19.66 1.04 13.33
C ALA A 61 18.23 0.51 13.17
N ASN A 62 17.25 1.39 13.01
CA ASN A 62 15.87 0.99 12.86
C ASN A 62 15.64 0.23 11.54
N ARG A 63 15.47 -1.07 11.64
CA ARG A 63 15.33 -1.97 10.49
C ARG A 63 14.03 -1.76 9.71
N ARG A 64 12.99 -1.24 10.36
CA ARG A 64 11.66 -1.08 9.78
C ARG A 64 11.39 0.33 9.29
N ALA A 65 12.28 1.28 9.60
CA ALA A 65 12.05 2.71 9.44
C ALA A 65 10.80 3.21 10.22
N ALA A 66 10.34 2.43 11.24
CA ALA A 66 9.24 2.80 12.11
C ALA A 66 9.72 3.66 13.28
N MET A 67 8.95 4.67 13.61
CA MET A 67 9.19 5.60 14.72
C MET A 67 8.68 4.98 16.02
N GLU A 68 9.39 3.96 16.51
CA GLU A 68 8.97 3.12 17.63
C GLU A 68 8.77 3.91 18.93
N ASN A 69 9.72 4.81 19.26
CA ASN A 69 9.63 5.60 20.48
C ASN A 69 8.56 6.70 20.44
N GLU A 70 8.22 7.13 19.25
CA GLU A 70 7.21 8.15 18.97
C GLU A 70 5.80 7.57 18.85
N SER A 71 5.68 6.23 18.72
CA SER A 71 4.44 5.54 18.37
C SER A 71 3.25 5.94 19.25
N GLY A 72 3.44 5.98 20.56
CA GLY A 72 2.40 6.37 21.50
C GLY A 72 1.90 7.81 21.31
N PHE A 73 2.81 8.74 20.97
CA PHE A 73 2.50 10.16 20.76
C PHE A 73 1.85 10.39 19.39
N ILE A 74 2.24 9.61 18.38
CA ILE A 74 1.62 9.63 17.06
C ILE A 74 0.17 9.14 17.16
N ILE A 75 -0.07 8.02 17.86
CA ILE A 75 -1.42 7.49 18.07
C ILE A 75 -2.30 8.48 18.85
N ASP A 76 -1.76 9.11 19.89
CA ASP A 76 -2.49 10.13 20.67
C ASP A 76 -2.88 11.33 19.81
N GLU A 77 -1.99 11.80 18.94
CA GLU A 77 -2.30 12.90 18.01
C GLU A 77 -3.32 12.48 16.94
N PHE A 78 -3.20 11.29 16.37
CA PHE A 78 -4.20 10.73 15.46
C PHE A 78 -5.60 10.70 16.09
N LEU A 79 -5.71 10.14 17.30
CA LEU A 79 -6.98 10.08 18.02
C LEU A 79 -7.51 11.48 18.36
N ARG A 80 -6.63 12.42 18.71
CA ARG A 80 -7.02 13.82 18.94
C ARG A 80 -7.60 14.48 17.68
N GLN A 81 -6.96 14.27 16.51
CA GLN A 81 -7.45 14.78 15.23
C GLN A 81 -8.82 14.17 14.88
N CYS A 82 -8.98 12.85 15.03
CA CYS A 82 -10.26 12.18 14.83
C CYS A 82 -11.35 12.63 15.84
N ALA A 83 -10.96 12.95 17.07
CA ALA A 83 -11.90 13.48 18.07
C ALA A 83 -12.45 14.85 17.68
N GLU A 84 -11.60 15.72 17.16
CA GLU A 84 -11.95 17.08 16.75
C GLU A 84 -12.64 17.17 15.38
N ASP A 85 -12.46 16.17 14.50
CA ASP A 85 -13.07 16.17 13.17
C ASP A 85 -14.54 15.71 13.25
N GLU A 86 -15.46 16.63 12.97
CA GLU A 86 -16.92 16.35 12.93
C GLU A 86 -17.28 15.34 11.82
N ASN A 87 -16.41 15.14 10.83
CA ASN A 87 -16.60 14.15 9.76
C ASN A 87 -16.06 12.76 10.12
N CYS A 88 -15.44 12.56 11.25
CA CYS A 88 -15.05 11.25 11.73
C CYS A 88 -16.15 10.69 12.63
N GLU A 89 -16.96 9.77 12.11
CA GLU A 89 -18.03 9.11 12.87
C GLU A 89 -17.52 7.89 13.63
N PHE A 90 -16.54 7.18 13.05
CA PHE A 90 -15.87 6.01 13.63
C PHE A 90 -14.48 5.82 13.00
N ILE A 91 -13.72 4.85 13.50
CA ILE A 91 -12.37 4.53 13.00
C ILE A 91 -12.30 3.04 12.64
N LEU A 92 -11.68 2.71 11.50
CA LEU A 92 -11.29 1.36 11.11
C LEU A 92 -9.77 1.18 11.27
N VAL A 93 -9.34 0.05 11.84
CA VAL A 93 -7.91 -0.27 12.01
C VAL A 93 -7.63 -1.67 11.45
N PRO A 94 -7.11 -1.78 10.21
CA PRO A 94 -6.87 -3.05 9.53
C PRO A 94 -5.59 -3.79 9.98
N GLY A 95 -5.27 -3.78 11.27
CA GLY A 95 -4.26 -4.65 11.88
C GLY A 95 -2.94 -4.00 12.23
N ASP A 96 -2.05 -4.82 12.78
CA ASP A 96 -0.73 -4.46 13.32
C ASP A 96 -0.79 -3.29 14.32
N LEU A 97 -1.66 -3.47 15.34
CA LEU A 97 -1.87 -2.50 16.40
C LEU A 97 -0.62 -2.39 17.30
N ALA A 98 0.06 -3.51 17.52
CA ALA A 98 1.24 -3.62 18.37
C ALA A 98 2.47 -4.11 17.58
N ASN A 99 3.63 -3.55 17.85
CA ASN A 99 4.87 -3.89 17.14
C ASN A 99 5.37 -5.32 17.44
N ASP A 100 5.38 -5.69 18.71
CA ASP A 100 5.77 -7.00 19.22
C ASP A 100 4.61 -7.69 19.94
N GLY A 101 3.39 -7.41 19.50
CA GLY A 101 2.14 -7.84 20.10
C GLY A 101 2.02 -9.36 20.31
N LYS A 102 2.64 -10.16 19.43
CA LYS A 102 2.71 -11.62 19.61
C LYS A 102 3.27 -12.04 20.97
N ILE A 103 4.24 -11.30 21.51
CA ILE A 103 4.98 -11.68 22.71
C ILE A 103 4.84 -10.68 23.84
N ILE A 104 4.35 -9.45 23.59
CA ILE A 104 4.25 -8.38 24.56
C ILE A 104 2.79 -7.91 24.67
N ALA A 105 2.01 -8.60 25.49
CA ALA A 105 0.60 -8.26 25.70
C ALA A 105 0.38 -6.83 26.20
N GLN A 106 1.36 -6.23 26.88
CA GLN A 106 1.26 -4.86 27.40
C GLN A 106 1.08 -3.84 26.27
N GLN A 107 1.71 -4.06 25.10
CA GLN A 107 1.53 -3.18 23.94
C GLN A 107 0.05 -3.13 23.51
N HIS A 108 -0.64 -4.26 23.50
CA HIS A 108 -2.07 -4.31 23.20
C HIS A 108 -2.93 -3.64 24.27
N LEU A 109 -2.59 -3.86 25.55
CA LEU A 109 -3.35 -3.26 26.66
C LEU A 109 -3.28 -1.74 26.63
N ASP A 110 -2.11 -1.17 26.30
CA ASP A 110 -1.93 0.27 26.19
C ASP A 110 -2.69 0.87 25.01
N VAL A 111 -2.66 0.21 23.85
CA VAL A 111 -3.46 0.63 22.70
C VAL A 111 -4.96 0.56 23.01
N ALA A 112 -5.42 -0.53 23.61
CA ALA A 112 -6.81 -0.68 24.03
C ALA A 112 -7.24 0.40 25.03
N GLU A 113 -6.36 0.79 25.95
CA GLU A 113 -6.65 1.89 26.89
C GLU A 113 -6.76 3.26 26.20
N LYS A 114 -5.89 3.55 25.21
CA LYS A 114 -6.00 4.76 24.37
C LYS A 114 -7.33 4.80 23.62
N PHE A 115 -7.73 3.68 23.02
CA PHE A 115 -8.99 3.55 22.28
C PHE A 115 -10.20 3.70 23.21
N ARG A 116 -10.20 3.04 24.36
CA ARG A 116 -11.26 3.15 25.38
C ARG A 116 -11.45 4.60 25.84
N LYS A 117 -10.34 5.31 26.07
CA LYS A 117 -10.39 6.73 26.42
C LYS A 117 -11.01 7.56 25.30
N PHE A 118 -10.60 7.33 24.04
CA PHE A 118 -11.16 8.03 22.88
C PHE A 118 -12.66 7.79 22.75
N GLU A 119 -13.14 6.55 22.81
CA GLU A 119 -14.56 6.24 22.72
C GLU A 119 -15.38 6.84 23.87
N ALA A 120 -14.84 6.79 25.10
CA ALA A 120 -15.48 7.39 26.26
C ALA A 120 -15.61 8.92 26.18
N GLU A 121 -14.64 9.59 25.56
CA GLU A 121 -14.65 11.05 25.40
C GLU A 121 -15.48 11.52 24.21
N THR A 122 -15.54 10.73 23.13
CA THR A 122 -16.16 11.16 21.86
C THR A 122 -17.46 10.46 21.53
N GLY A 123 -17.65 9.24 22.01
CA GLY A 123 -18.74 8.34 21.61
C GLY A 123 -18.57 7.78 20.19
N LYS A 124 -17.40 7.93 19.55
CA LYS A 124 -17.10 7.43 18.21
C LYS A 124 -16.48 6.05 18.32
N PRO A 125 -17.10 4.99 17.76
CA PRO A 125 -16.57 3.63 17.89
C PRO A 125 -15.31 3.40 17.06
N ILE A 126 -14.50 2.43 17.48
CA ILE A 126 -13.33 1.93 16.77
C ILE A 126 -13.54 0.46 16.43
N TYR A 127 -13.24 0.04 15.20
CA TYR A 127 -13.33 -1.33 14.75
C TYR A 127 -11.93 -1.82 14.38
N VAL A 128 -11.47 -2.91 14.98
CA VAL A 128 -10.13 -3.44 14.77
C VAL A 128 -10.17 -4.86 14.20
N ILE A 129 -9.14 -5.22 13.43
CA ILE A 129 -8.82 -6.62 13.11
C ILE A 129 -7.34 -6.83 13.40
N ASN A 130 -6.91 -8.08 13.59
CA ASN A 130 -5.51 -8.39 13.83
C ASN A 130 -4.67 -8.32 12.56
N GLY A 131 -3.41 -7.90 12.70
CA GLY A 131 -2.35 -8.08 11.73
C GLY A 131 -1.39 -9.21 12.11
N ASN A 132 -0.33 -9.38 11.32
CA ASN A 132 0.63 -10.46 11.54
C ASN A 132 1.56 -10.21 12.75
N HIS A 133 1.61 -9.00 13.30
CA HIS A 133 2.34 -8.65 14.52
C HIS A 133 1.54 -8.88 15.81
N ASP A 134 0.21 -9.00 15.72
CA ASP A 134 -0.68 -8.90 16.88
C ASP A 134 -0.84 -10.20 17.65
N ASN A 135 -0.85 -11.35 16.98
CA ASN A 135 -1.04 -12.64 17.64
C ASN A 135 -0.19 -13.75 17.04
N GLY A 136 0.12 -14.75 17.85
CA GLY A 136 0.99 -15.86 17.51
C GLY A 136 0.41 -17.22 17.89
N ALA A 137 1.16 -18.29 17.57
CA ALA A 137 0.82 -19.68 17.86
C ALA A 137 1.82 -20.36 18.82
N GLY A 138 2.79 -19.63 19.36
CA GLY A 138 3.74 -20.12 20.36
C GLY A 138 3.10 -20.34 21.73
N GLU A 139 3.77 -21.08 22.60
CA GLU A 139 3.24 -21.45 23.92
C GLU A 139 2.96 -20.23 24.83
N ASN A 140 3.74 -19.17 24.66
CA ASN A 140 3.63 -17.94 25.47
C ASN A 140 3.15 -16.75 24.65
N ASP A 141 2.73 -16.96 23.40
CA ASP A 141 2.27 -15.89 22.56
C ASP A 141 0.87 -15.41 22.98
N VAL A 142 0.60 -14.13 22.71
CA VAL A 142 -0.77 -13.61 22.68
C VAL A 142 -1.51 -14.34 21.57
N THR A 143 -2.57 -15.04 21.94
CA THR A 143 -3.38 -15.82 21.00
C THR A 143 -4.49 -14.97 20.38
N TYR A 144 -5.17 -15.48 19.35
CA TYR A 144 -6.38 -14.84 18.81
C TYR A 144 -7.49 -14.67 19.86
N LYS A 145 -7.52 -15.52 20.91
CA LYS A 145 -8.49 -15.40 22.01
C LYS A 145 -8.12 -14.24 22.92
N ASP A 146 -6.83 -14.12 23.26
CA ASP A 146 -6.33 -13.01 24.08
C ASP A 146 -6.53 -11.68 23.34
N PHE A 147 -6.26 -11.65 22.02
CA PHE A 147 -6.52 -10.49 21.18
C PHE A 147 -7.99 -10.07 21.22
N LYS A 148 -8.92 -11.01 20.99
CA LYS A 148 -10.37 -10.75 21.08
C LYS A 148 -10.80 -10.31 22.48
N GLU A 149 -10.20 -10.84 23.56
CA GLU A 149 -10.50 -10.43 24.93
C GLU A 149 -10.04 -8.99 25.19
N ILE A 150 -8.83 -8.61 24.76
CA ILE A 150 -8.27 -7.27 24.95
C ILE A 150 -9.06 -6.22 24.17
N TYR A 151 -9.42 -6.53 22.93
CA TYR A 151 -10.11 -5.61 22.00
C TYR A 151 -11.62 -5.86 21.92
N TRP A 152 -12.22 -6.51 22.92
CA TRP A 152 -13.64 -6.90 22.89
C TRP A 152 -14.58 -5.72 22.65
N GLU A 153 -14.30 -4.56 23.24
CA GLU A 153 -15.10 -3.33 23.14
C GLU A 153 -15.00 -2.67 21.74
N PHE A 154 -14.02 -3.07 20.89
CA PHE A 154 -13.72 -2.40 19.62
C PHE A 154 -14.24 -3.23 18.42
N GLY A 155 -15.55 -3.41 18.37
CA GLY A 155 -16.30 -4.04 17.30
C GLY A 155 -16.78 -5.46 17.60
N TYR A 156 -16.21 -6.19 18.57
CA TYR A 156 -16.63 -7.58 18.88
C TYR A 156 -17.88 -7.64 19.74
N ASP A 157 -18.07 -6.75 20.70
CA ASP A 157 -19.20 -6.75 21.62
C ASP A 157 -20.54 -6.40 20.95
N GLU A 158 -20.52 -5.63 19.87
CA GLU A 158 -21.68 -5.30 19.04
C GLU A 158 -21.78 -6.11 17.75
N ALA A 159 -20.89 -7.11 17.56
CA ALA A 159 -20.82 -7.89 16.35
C ALA A 159 -22.07 -8.75 16.17
N LEU A 160 -22.56 -8.86 14.93
CA LEU A 160 -23.61 -9.81 14.53
C LEU A 160 -23.11 -11.26 14.56
N PHE A 161 -21.83 -11.44 14.35
CA PHE A 161 -21.14 -12.73 14.34
C PHE A 161 -19.68 -12.51 14.73
N VAL A 162 -19.14 -13.38 15.57
CA VAL A 162 -17.72 -13.48 15.93
C VAL A 162 -17.31 -14.92 15.67
N ASP A 163 -16.24 -15.09 14.89
CA ASP A 163 -15.67 -16.43 14.64
C ASP A 163 -14.99 -16.96 15.92
N ASP A 164 -15.25 -18.23 16.25
CA ASP A 164 -14.70 -18.85 17.47
C ASP A 164 -13.20 -19.16 17.34
N ASP A 165 -12.71 -19.41 16.12
CA ASP A 165 -11.38 -19.94 15.84
C ASP A 165 -10.39 -18.91 15.25
N THR A 166 -10.89 -17.72 14.89
CA THR A 166 -10.08 -16.61 14.33
C THR A 166 -10.45 -15.27 14.99
N CYS A 167 -9.82 -14.18 14.57
CA CYS A 167 -10.21 -12.83 14.95
C CYS A 167 -11.34 -12.26 14.07
N SER A 168 -11.87 -13.02 13.11
CA SER A 168 -12.88 -12.52 12.17
C SER A 168 -14.22 -12.24 12.84
N TYR A 169 -14.89 -11.18 12.39
CA TYR A 169 -16.23 -10.82 12.87
C TYR A 169 -17.03 -10.03 11.83
N VAL A 170 -18.32 -9.82 12.08
CA VAL A 170 -19.21 -9.01 11.25
C VAL A 170 -19.94 -8.00 12.14
N ALA A 171 -19.91 -6.73 11.79
CA ALA A 171 -20.57 -5.65 12.54
C ALA A 171 -21.35 -4.71 11.62
N GLU A 172 -22.33 -3.99 12.19
CA GLU A 172 -23.07 -2.95 11.46
C GLU A 172 -22.34 -1.62 11.60
N LEU A 173 -21.94 -1.01 10.49
CA LEU A 173 -21.37 0.35 10.50
C LEU A 173 -22.48 1.41 10.47
N SER A 174 -23.60 1.10 9.79
CA SER A 174 -24.75 2.00 9.69
C SER A 174 -26.00 1.22 9.24
N GLU A 175 -27.10 1.94 9.01
CA GLU A 175 -28.30 1.31 8.43
C GLU A 175 -28.05 0.71 7.04
N LYS A 176 -27.04 1.22 6.29
CA LYS A 176 -26.74 0.81 4.91
C LYS A 176 -25.50 -0.03 4.74
N TYR A 177 -24.56 0.01 5.65
CA TYR A 177 -23.24 -0.59 5.48
C TYR A 177 -22.92 -1.60 6.57
N ARG A 178 -22.37 -2.73 6.17
CA ARG A 178 -21.95 -3.83 7.04
C ARG A 178 -20.46 -4.12 6.88
N LEU A 179 -19.73 -4.12 7.97
CA LEU A 179 -18.33 -4.51 8.04
C LEU A 179 -18.20 -6.03 8.07
N ILE A 180 -17.33 -6.55 7.21
CA ILE A 180 -16.78 -7.90 7.29
C ILE A 180 -15.31 -7.72 7.67
N ALA A 181 -14.97 -7.94 8.94
CA ALA A 181 -13.60 -7.91 9.42
C ALA A 181 -13.02 -9.31 9.33
N LEU A 182 -12.04 -9.50 8.43
CA LEU A 182 -11.47 -10.80 8.10
C LEU A 182 -10.06 -10.94 8.68
N ASP A 183 -9.85 -11.89 9.55
CA ASP A 183 -8.51 -12.33 9.92
C ASP A 183 -7.82 -12.99 8.73
N SER A 184 -6.94 -12.25 8.07
CA SER A 184 -6.15 -12.71 6.93
C SER A 184 -4.82 -13.35 7.32
N CYS A 185 -4.48 -13.40 8.61
CA CYS A 185 -3.18 -13.85 9.11
C CYS A 185 -3.10 -15.37 9.30
N ASP A 186 -1.88 -15.89 9.29
CA ASP A 186 -1.52 -17.21 9.79
C ASP A 186 -0.64 -17.01 11.04
N PRO A 187 -1.15 -17.27 12.26
CA PRO A 187 -0.42 -17.00 13.48
C PRO A 187 0.87 -17.83 13.63
N SER A 188 1.03 -18.89 12.83
CA SER A 188 2.25 -19.71 12.78
C SER A 188 3.34 -19.13 11.86
N LYS A 189 3.01 -18.05 11.13
CA LYS A 189 3.89 -17.41 10.15
C LYS A 189 4.32 -16.03 10.61
N SER A 190 5.29 -15.48 9.91
CA SER A 190 5.82 -14.15 10.23
C SER A 190 5.10 -13.06 9.43
N THR A 191 4.98 -13.25 8.12
CA THR A 191 4.42 -12.26 7.19
C THR A 191 3.49 -12.87 6.13
N GLU A 192 3.41 -14.20 6.03
CA GLU A 192 2.55 -14.82 5.01
C GLU A 192 1.10 -14.84 5.45
N ASP A 193 0.20 -14.73 4.47
CA ASP A 193 -1.23 -14.80 4.68
C ASP A 193 -1.73 -16.18 5.16
N GLY A 194 -2.79 -16.17 5.94
CA GLY A 194 -3.54 -17.34 6.41
C GLY A 194 -4.82 -17.61 5.59
N MET A 195 -4.91 -17.10 4.37
CA MET A 195 -6.11 -17.24 3.56
C MET A 195 -6.35 -18.68 3.13
N THR A 196 -7.55 -19.15 3.42
CA THR A 196 -8.04 -20.48 3.06
C THR A 196 -9.27 -20.36 2.17
N LYS A 197 -9.63 -21.47 1.53
CA LYS A 197 -10.89 -21.52 0.75
C LYS A 197 -12.11 -21.28 1.65
N ASP A 198 -12.06 -21.70 2.90
CA ASP A 198 -13.18 -21.56 3.84
C ASP A 198 -13.34 -20.11 4.29
N LYS A 199 -12.23 -19.38 4.55
CA LYS A 199 -12.25 -17.93 4.78
C LYS A 199 -12.84 -17.18 3.58
N VAL A 200 -12.42 -17.50 2.35
CA VAL A 200 -12.99 -16.92 1.14
C VAL A 200 -14.49 -17.18 1.02
N ASN A 201 -14.93 -18.42 1.24
CA ASN A 201 -16.36 -18.77 1.17
C ASN A 201 -17.15 -18.05 2.26
N TRP A 202 -16.61 -17.95 3.49
CA TRP A 202 -17.24 -17.22 4.58
C TRP A 202 -17.48 -15.74 4.21
N VAL A 203 -16.50 -15.06 3.64
CA VAL A 203 -16.67 -13.66 3.17
C VAL A 203 -17.78 -13.57 2.12
N LEU A 204 -17.85 -14.53 1.19
CA LEU A 204 -18.92 -14.55 0.17
C LEU A 204 -20.29 -14.74 0.79
N ASP A 205 -20.41 -15.64 1.77
CA ASP A 205 -21.66 -15.92 2.49
C ASP A 205 -22.11 -14.68 3.31
N GLU A 206 -21.17 -13.97 3.95
CA GLU A 206 -21.48 -12.75 4.70
C GLU A 206 -21.87 -11.58 3.77
N ALA A 207 -21.24 -11.47 2.61
CA ALA A 207 -21.64 -10.48 1.60
C ALA A 207 -23.06 -10.76 1.07
N GLU A 208 -23.40 -12.04 0.81
CA GLU A 208 -24.77 -12.43 0.41
C GLU A 208 -25.80 -12.08 1.50
N LYS A 209 -25.48 -12.34 2.77
CA LYS A 209 -26.34 -11.96 3.91
C LYS A 209 -26.51 -10.44 4.01
N ALA A 210 -25.43 -9.66 3.83
CA ALA A 210 -25.52 -8.21 3.83
C ALA A 210 -26.52 -7.71 2.77
N TYR A 211 -26.41 -8.18 1.55
CA TYR A 211 -27.34 -7.83 0.47
C TYR A 211 -28.77 -8.31 0.74
N ALA A 212 -28.96 -9.49 1.33
CA ALA A 212 -30.27 -9.99 1.72
C ALA A 212 -30.95 -9.07 2.76
N ASP A 213 -30.16 -8.45 3.63
CA ASP A 213 -30.62 -7.48 4.62
C ASP A 213 -30.71 -6.04 4.05
N GLY A 214 -30.44 -5.84 2.76
CA GLY A 214 -30.47 -4.52 2.08
C GLY A 214 -29.27 -3.65 2.39
N LYS A 215 -28.12 -4.24 2.75
CA LYS A 215 -26.89 -3.54 3.12
C LYS A 215 -25.77 -3.81 2.14
N TYR A 216 -24.82 -2.88 2.07
CA TYR A 216 -23.60 -3.01 1.29
C TYR A 216 -22.46 -3.53 2.16
N PRO A 217 -21.76 -4.61 1.74
CA PRO A 217 -20.61 -5.11 2.47
C PRO A 217 -19.36 -4.25 2.22
N ILE A 218 -18.62 -3.96 3.29
CA ILE A 218 -17.28 -3.40 3.32
C ILE A 218 -16.35 -4.43 3.94
N LEU A 219 -15.22 -4.70 3.31
CA LEU A 219 -14.23 -5.66 3.81
C LEU A 219 -13.07 -4.92 4.47
N MET A 220 -12.65 -5.38 5.63
CA MET A 220 -11.42 -4.96 6.29
C MET A 220 -10.57 -6.19 6.59
N MET A 221 -9.31 -6.18 6.20
CA MET A 221 -8.34 -7.24 6.48
C MET A 221 -6.92 -6.67 6.43
N HIS A 222 -5.95 -7.36 7.00
CA HIS A 222 -4.59 -6.82 7.10
C HIS A 222 -3.77 -6.94 5.81
N HIS A 223 -3.70 -8.15 5.21
CA HIS A 223 -2.94 -8.38 3.98
C HIS A 223 -3.68 -7.81 2.76
N ASN A 224 -2.92 -7.31 1.78
CA ASN A 224 -3.48 -6.76 0.55
C ASN A 224 -4.28 -7.79 -0.27
N LEU A 225 -5.38 -7.36 -0.85
CA LEU A 225 -6.18 -8.15 -1.79
C LEU A 225 -5.71 -7.95 -3.23
N LEU A 226 -5.29 -6.75 -3.59
CA LEU A 226 -4.81 -6.38 -4.92
C LEU A 226 -3.30 -6.16 -4.91
N ASP A 227 -2.70 -6.18 -6.09
CA ASP A 227 -1.32 -5.70 -6.25
C ASP A 227 -1.35 -4.17 -6.12
N HIS A 228 -0.63 -3.63 -5.17
CA HIS A 228 -0.41 -2.20 -4.96
C HIS A 228 0.87 -1.73 -5.64
N LEU A 229 1.69 -2.67 -6.08
CA LEU A 229 2.94 -2.43 -6.76
C LEU A 229 3.04 -3.36 -7.98
N PRO A 230 3.53 -2.91 -9.14
CA PRO A 230 3.63 -3.72 -10.34
C PRO A 230 4.42 -5.02 -10.19
N MET A 231 5.30 -5.10 -9.17
CA MET A 231 6.17 -6.24 -8.88
C MET A 231 5.93 -6.83 -7.48
N GLN A 232 4.88 -6.48 -6.78
CA GLN A 232 4.60 -6.91 -5.39
C GLN A 232 4.65 -8.43 -5.23
N ARG A 233 4.10 -9.18 -6.18
CA ARG A 233 4.14 -10.65 -6.16
C ARG A 233 5.54 -11.28 -6.18
N ILE A 234 6.55 -10.49 -6.46
CA ILE A 234 7.95 -10.94 -6.57
C ILE A 234 8.76 -10.39 -5.42
N LEU A 235 8.65 -9.08 -5.17
CA LEU A 235 9.47 -8.37 -4.18
C LEU A 235 8.87 -8.45 -2.78
N SER A 236 7.55 -8.34 -2.68
CA SER A 236 6.78 -8.31 -1.43
C SER A 236 5.65 -9.34 -1.42
N ARG A 237 5.88 -10.52 -2.01
CA ARG A 237 4.83 -11.55 -2.23
C ARG A 237 4.10 -12.02 -0.98
N ASN A 238 4.68 -11.82 0.19
CA ASN A 238 4.09 -12.21 1.47
C ASN A 238 3.13 -11.14 2.00
N PHE A 239 3.11 -9.97 1.38
CA PHE A 239 2.25 -8.86 1.75
C PHE A 239 0.89 -8.89 1.06
N ILE A 240 0.77 -9.66 -0.01
CA ILE A 240 -0.48 -9.89 -0.73
C ILE A 240 -0.98 -11.33 -0.52
N ILE A 241 -2.29 -11.51 -0.41
CA ILE A 241 -2.88 -12.84 -0.20
C ILE A 241 -2.64 -13.78 -1.38
N ARG A 242 -2.51 -15.07 -1.09
CA ARG A 242 -2.41 -16.11 -2.12
C ARG A 242 -3.68 -16.16 -2.97
N ASN A 243 -3.52 -16.35 -4.29
CA ASN A 243 -4.61 -16.38 -5.27
C ASN A 243 -5.46 -15.08 -5.27
N HIS A 244 -4.85 -13.95 -4.93
CA HIS A 244 -5.47 -12.64 -4.84
C HIS A 244 -6.37 -12.30 -6.03
N THR A 245 -5.89 -12.41 -7.29
CA THR A 245 -6.69 -12.11 -8.50
C THR A 245 -7.99 -12.93 -8.57
N ALA A 246 -7.92 -14.24 -8.26
CA ALA A 246 -9.10 -15.10 -8.27
C ALA A 246 -10.05 -14.78 -7.10
N THR A 247 -9.51 -14.36 -5.96
CA THR A 247 -10.27 -13.94 -4.78
C THR A 247 -10.94 -12.59 -5.03
N ALA A 248 -10.19 -11.61 -5.55
CA ALA A 248 -10.71 -10.29 -5.93
C ALA A 248 -11.87 -10.41 -6.95
N ASN A 249 -11.71 -11.27 -7.97
CA ASN A 249 -12.78 -11.53 -8.92
C ASN A 249 -14.07 -12.06 -8.26
N LYS A 250 -13.95 -12.93 -7.26
CA LYS A 250 -15.11 -13.46 -6.53
C LYS A 250 -15.73 -12.40 -5.62
N PHE A 251 -14.93 -11.65 -4.88
CA PHE A 251 -15.39 -10.62 -3.96
C PHE A 251 -16.07 -9.48 -4.72
N ALA A 252 -15.47 -9.00 -5.82
CA ALA A 252 -16.11 -8.02 -6.69
C ALA A 252 -17.46 -8.51 -7.26
N ASN A 253 -17.54 -9.80 -7.67
CA ASN A 253 -18.78 -10.38 -8.17
C ASN A 253 -19.83 -10.62 -7.06
N ALA A 254 -19.41 -10.73 -5.81
CA ALA A 254 -20.31 -10.75 -4.64
C ALA A 254 -20.74 -9.32 -4.21
N GLY A 255 -20.26 -8.27 -4.91
CA GLY A 255 -20.64 -6.89 -4.66
C GLY A 255 -19.82 -6.17 -3.59
N ILE A 256 -18.73 -6.77 -3.10
CA ILE A 256 -17.78 -6.07 -2.24
C ILE A 256 -17.06 -5.03 -3.11
N LYS A 257 -17.21 -3.75 -2.77
CA LYS A 257 -16.60 -2.65 -3.52
C LYS A 257 -15.39 -2.06 -2.82
N LEU A 258 -15.44 -1.91 -1.49
CA LEU A 258 -14.36 -1.37 -0.68
C LEU A 258 -13.68 -2.45 0.13
N VAL A 259 -12.36 -2.45 0.08
CA VAL A 259 -11.48 -3.24 0.92
C VAL A 259 -10.48 -2.29 1.57
N PHE A 260 -10.27 -2.42 2.87
CA PHE A 260 -9.27 -1.67 3.62
C PHE A 260 -8.20 -2.63 4.13
N THR A 261 -6.96 -2.34 3.76
CA THR A 261 -5.79 -3.16 4.09
C THR A 261 -4.64 -2.32 4.65
N GLY A 262 -3.61 -2.97 5.14
CA GLY A 262 -2.37 -2.39 5.63
C GLY A 262 -1.16 -3.20 5.15
N HIS A 263 -0.24 -3.53 6.06
CA HIS A 263 0.87 -4.48 5.90
C HIS A 263 2.02 -4.02 4.99
N GLU A 264 1.75 -3.39 3.84
CA GLU A 264 2.78 -2.89 2.92
C GLU A 264 3.44 -1.61 3.45
N HIS A 265 2.77 -0.89 4.35
CA HIS A 265 3.22 0.38 4.95
C HIS A 265 3.35 1.54 3.96
N CYS A 266 2.80 1.43 2.76
CA CYS A 266 2.69 2.52 1.80
C CYS A 266 1.24 3.01 1.70
N SER A 267 1.07 4.25 1.24
CA SER A 267 -0.24 4.83 0.95
C SER A 267 -0.55 4.57 -0.51
N ASP A 268 -1.47 3.65 -0.79
CA ASP A 268 -1.76 3.23 -2.15
C ASP A 268 -3.22 2.78 -2.32
N ALA A 269 -3.78 2.92 -3.52
CA ALA A 269 -5.16 2.56 -3.84
C ALA A 269 -5.26 1.83 -5.17
N ALA A 270 -5.58 0.56 -5.16
CA ALA A 270 -5.68 -0.29 -6.34
C ALA A 270 -7.11 -0.59 -6.76
N VAL A 271 -7.34 -0.80 -8.06
CA VAL A 271 -8.64 -1.21 -8.59
C VAL A 271 -8.57 -2.46 -9.47
N TYR A 272 -9.46 -3.40 -9.21
CA TYR A 272 -9.64 -4.57 -10.07
C TYR A 272 -11.05 -4.59 -10.66
N THR A 273 -11.15 -4.86 -11.97
CA THR A 273 -12.42 -5.08 -12.65
C THR A 273 -12.62 -6.58 -12.88
N SER A 274 -13.68 -7.11 -12.30
CA SER A 274 -14.02 -8.54 -12.41
C SER A 274 -14.44 -8.96 -13.82
N THR A 275 -14.50 -10.26 -14.06
CA THR A 275 -14.99 -10.85 -15.30
C THR A 275 -16.44 -10.48 -15.63
N LEU A 276 -17.24 -10.04 -14.65
CA LEU A 276 -18.61 -9.55 -14.84
C LEU A 276 -18.68 -8.02 -14.98
N GLY A 277 -17.54 -7.31 -14.88
CA GLY A 277 -17.46 -5.85 -14.96
C GLY A 277 -17.67 -5.12 -13.64
N ASN A 278 -17.76 -5.84 -12.51
CA ASN A 278 -17.83 -5.22 -11.19
C ASN A 278 -16.43 -4.78 -10.75
N LYS A 279 -16.35 -3.61 -10.12
CA LYS A 279 -15.10 -3.08 -9.61
C LYS A 279 -15.00 -3.31 -8.10
N ILE A 280 -13.78 -3.63 -7.64
CA ILE A 280 -13.39 -3.68 -6.24
C ILE A 280 -12.14 -2.81 -6.08
N TYR A 281 -12.11 -2.02 -5.02
CA TYR A 281 -11.05 -1.09 -4.70
C TYR A 281 -10.41 -1.53 -3.39
N ASP A 282 -9.12 -1.71 -3.39
CA ASP A 282 -8.30 -2.03 -2.21
C ASP A 282 -7.51 -0.78 -1.84
N PHE A 283 -7.66 -0.32 -0.61
CA PHE A 283 -6.95 0.82 -0.05
C PHE A 283 -5.93 0.32 0.97
N ALA A 284 -4.69 0.19 0.55
CA ALA A 284 -3.57 -0.02 1.44
C ALA A 284 -3.28 1.28 2.18
N THR A 285 -3.46 1.27 3.50
CA THR A 285 -3.18 2.44 4.33
C THR A 285 -1.78 2.30 4.90
N THR A 286 -0.99 3.37 4.81
CA THR A 286 0.38 3.40 5.32
C THR A 286 0.44 3.08 6.81
N SER A 287 1.62 2.68 7.29
CA SER A 287 1.84 2.58 8.72
C SER A 287 1.79 3.96 9.37
N LEU A 288 0.93 4.12 10.37
CA LEU A 288 0.79 5.39 11.08
C LEU A 288 2.11 5.83 11.74
N THR A 289 2.99 4.89 12.07
CA THR A 289 4.29 5.14 12.72
C THR A 289 5.48 5.13 11.75
N MET A 290 5.23 5.14 10.45
CA MET A 290 6.23 5.34 9.42
C MET A 290 5.90 6.59 8.58
N TYR A 291 6.86 7.05 7.78
CA TYR A 291 6.60 8.11 6.82
C TYR A 291 5.87 7.54 5.58
N PRO A 292 4.82 8.21 5.08
CA PRO A 292 4.16 9.34 5.73
C PRO A 292 3.34 8.86 6.93
N ALA A 293 3.48 9.55 8.05
CA ALA A 293 2.66 9.27 9.22
C ALA A 293 1.25 9.84 8.99
N GLU A 294 0.40 9.07 8.31
CA GLU A 294 -0.92 9.54 7.88
C GLU A 294 -2.01 8.48 8.01
N TYR A 295 -3.24 8.95 7.95
CA TYR A 295 -4.45 8.16 7.89
C TYR A 295 -5.37 8.68 6.79
N ARG A 296 -6.37 7.91 6.36
CA ARG A 296 -7.34 8.37 5.35
C ARG A 296 -8.70 8.65 5.96
N MET A 297 -9.33 9.75 5.53
CA MET A 297 -10.74 10.04 5.78
C MET A 297 -11.57 9.63 4.58
N PHE A 298 -12.64 8.89 4.82
CA PHE A 298 -13.59 8.44 3.80
C PHE A 298 -14.95 9.09 3.99
N SER A 299 -15.62 9.36 2.87
CA SER A 299 -17.02 9.74 2.82
C SER A 299 -17.73 8.86 1.80
N VAL A 300 -18.60 7.96 2.28
CA VAL A 300 -19.20 6.88 1.49
C VAL A 300 -20.69 7.10 1.32
N SER A 301 -21.16 7.23 0.08
CA SER A 301 -22.57 7.35 -0.28
C SER A 301 -22.96 6.39 -1.41
N ASP A 302 -24.24 6.37 -1.77
CA ASP A 302 -24.72 5.61 -2.92
C ASP A 302 -24.19 6.18 -4.26
N GLU A 303 -23.94 7.48 -4.33
CA GLU A 303 -23.54 8.17 -5.57
C GLU A 303 -22.01 8.18 -5.74
N GLU A 304 -21.29 8.50 -4.68
CA GLU A 304 -19.84 8.74 -4.70
C GLU A 304 -19.19 8.29 -3.40
N ILE A 305 -17.98 7.81 -3.51
CA ILE A 305 -17.05 7.59 -2.41
C ILE A 305 -15.88 8.52 -2.62
N SER A 306 -15.63 9.42 -1.67
CA SER A 306 -14.45 10.28 -1.66
C SER A 306 -13.54 9.92 -0.50
N TYR A 307 -12.23 10.15 -0.70
CA TYR A 307 -11.21 9.90 0.31
C TYR A 307 -10.11 10.96 0.26
N GLU A 308 -9.50 11.20 1.42
CA GLU A 308 -8.45 12.19 1.63
C GLU A 308 -7.44 11.66 2.66
N ALA A 309 -6.14 11.67 2.32
CA ALA A 309 -5.07 11.40 3.27
C ALA A 309 -4.81 12.61 4.17
N LYS A 310 -4.56 12.35 5.45
CA LYS A 310 -4.26 13.37 6.47
C LYS A 310 -3.03 12.98 7.25
N ALA A 311 -2.00 13.81 7.21
CA ALA A 311 -0.73 13.56 7.88
C ALA A 311 -0.73 14.03 9.34
N ILE A 312 0.09 13.38 10.16
CA ILE A 312 0.44 13.81 11.50
C ILE A 312 1.58 14.82 11.41
N GLU A 313 1.25 16.10 11.31
CA GLU A 313 2.23 17.18 11.12
C GLU A 313 2.94 17.60 12.42
N SER A 314 2.40 17.24 13.58
CA SER A 314 2.96 17.58 14.89
C SER A 314 2.61 16.53 15.94
N ILE A 315 3.47 16.36 16.94
CA ILE A 315 3.23 15.57 18.16
C ILE A 315 3.63 16.39 19.38
N ASP A 316 3.33 15.91 20.59
CA ASP A 316 3.83 16.53 21.83
C ASP A 316 5.32 16.21 22.04
N VAL A 317 6.18 17.00 21.39
CA VAL A 317 7.65 16.85 21.46
C VAL A 317 8.17 17.07 22.89
N GLU A 318 7.53 17.90 23.71
CA GLU A 318 7.97 18.16 25.08
C GLU A 318 7.70 16.95 25.98
N ALA A 319 6.53 16.35 25.86
CA ALA A 319 6.20 15.12 26.56
C ALA A 319 7.09 13.96 26.11
N LEU A 320 7.28 13.78 24.78
CA LEU A 320 8.17 12.76 24.21
C LEU A 320 9.59 12.86 24.78
N THR A 321 10.21 14.03 24.69
CA THR A 321 11.60 14.24 25.13
C THR A 321 11.79 14.22 26.65
N SER A 322 10.73 14.37 27.42
CA SER A 322 10.74 14.17 28.86
C SER A 322 10.69 12.70 29.27
N THR A 323 10.15 11.84 28.43
CA THR A 323 9.94 10.41 28.67
C THR A 323 11.06 9.57 28.02
N VAL A 324 11.41 9.89 26.78
CA VAL A 324 12.40 9.16 25.98
C VAL A 324 13.68 9.99 25.86
N SER A 325 14.82 9.40 26.15
CA SER A 325 16.15 10.02 26.04
C SER A 325 16.80 9.71 24.68
N GLY A 326 17.85 10.45 24.35
CA GLY A 326 18.69 10.19 23.15
C GLY A 326 18.41 11.07 21.95
N TYR A 327 17.38 11.92 21.99
CA TYR A 327 17.15 12.91 20.93
C TYR A 327 18.21 14.01 20.93
N THR A 328 18.74 14.33 19.76
CA THR A 328 19.64 15.47 19.55
C THR A 328 18.84 16.77 19.40
N GLU A 329 19.52 17.91 19.49
CA GLU A 329 18.89 19.21 19.17
C GLU A 329 18.38 19.27 17.73
N GLU A 330 19.05 18.57 16.80
CA GLU A 330 18.64 18.46 15.40
C GLU A 330 17.35 17.67 15.25
N HIS A 331 17.21 16.50 15.91
CA HIS A 331 15.99 15.72 15.93
C HIS A 331 14.80 16.53 16.44
N ILE A 332 15.00 17.24 17.57
CA ILE A 332 13.96 18.09 18.17
C ILE A 332 13.59 19.26 17.24
N ALA A 333 14.57 19.82 16.53
CA ALA A 333 14.32 20.90 15.57
C ALA A 333 13.47 20.41 14.40
N LEU A 334 13.78 19.25 13.83
CA LEU A 334 13.01 18.64 12.74
C LEU A 334 11.57 18.32 13.16
N MET A 335 11.37 17.72 14.35
CA MET A 335 10.04 17.43 14.88
C MET A 335 9.19 18.70 15.07
N LYS A 336 9.81 19.82 15.48
CA LYS A 336 9.13 21.11 15.67
C LYS A 336 8.93 21.89 14.38
N GLU A 337 9.72 21.63 13.35
CA GLU A 337 9.55 22.23 12.02
C GLU A 337 8.31 21.66 11.33
N ASN A 338 8.28 20.35 11.12
CA ASN A 338 7.15 19.56 10.66
C ASN A 338 7.43 18.08 10.99
N PHE A 339 6.60 17.47 11.80
CA PHE A 339 6.84 16.09 12.25
C PHE A 339 6.86 15.12 11.07
N ASN A 340 5.93 15.25 10.13
CA ASN A 340 5.85 14.38 8.97
C ASN A 340 6.95 14.67 7.94
N ASP A 341 6.93 15.87 7.35
CA ASP A 341 7.75 16.19 6.18
C ASP A 341 9.24 16.41 6.50
N ALA A 342 9.57 16.77 7.73
CA ALA A 342 10.95 16.95 8.16
C ALA A 342 11.48 15.74 8.95
N TYR A 343 10.83 15.37 10.09
CA TYR A 343 11.35 14.33 10.96
C TYR A 343 11.08 12.92 10.42
N ALA A 344 9.81 12.55 10.19
CA ALA A 344 9.43 11.20 9.76
C ALA A 344 10.02 10.84 8.39
N LYS A 345 10.04 11.80 7.46
CA LYS A 345 10.66 11.64 6.14
C LYS A 345 12.16 11.35 6.23
N GLU A 346 12.88 12.08 7.09
CA GLU A 346 14.31 11.83 7.30
C GLU A 346 14.54 10.51 8.03
N TYR A 347 13.65 10.14 8.97
CA TYR A 347 13.68 8.86 9.65
C TYR A 347 13.52 7.68 8.67
N LEU A 348 12.56 7.77 7.74
CA LEU A 348 12.38 6.79 6.65
C LEU A 348 13.67 6.64 5.85
N LYS A 349 14.26 7.76 5.37
CA LYS A 349 15.49 7.75 4.58
C LYS A 349 16.64 7.06 5.31
N CYS A 350 16.81 7.33 6.59
CA CYS A 350 17.83 6.67 7.42
C CYS A 350 17.56 5.16 7.57
N GLY A 351 16.32 4.76 7.82
CA GLY A 351 15.92 3.36 7.94
C GLY A 351 16.11 2.58 6.64
N VAL A 352 15.68 3.13 5.51
CA VAL A 352 15.87 2.53 4.18
C VAL A 352 17.37 2.44 3.85
N ARG A 353 18.13 3.49 4.12
CA ARG A 353 19.59 3.49 3.94
C ARG A 353 20.27 2.39 4.77
N TYR A 354 19.82 2.17 6.01
CA TYR A 354 20.31 1.07 6.84
C TYR A 354 20.03 -0.30 6.23
N ARG A 355 18.80 -0.51 5.70
CA ARG A 355 18.45 -1.77 5.01
C ARG A 355 19.27 -1.98 3.76
N LEU A 356 19.32 -0.99 2.89
CA LEU A 356 20.04 -1.03 1.62
C LEU A 356 21.56 -0.91 1.79
N GLY A 357 22.04 -0.41 2.92
CA GLY A 357 23.46 -0.42 3.28
C GLY A 357 24.07 -1.82 3.38
N LYS A 358 23.23 -2.85 3.54
CA LYS A 358 23.61 -4.26 3.38
C LYS A 358 23.73 -4.68 1.92
N GLY A 359 23.30 -3.84 1.00
CA GLY A 359 23.31 -4.03 -0.44
C GLY A 359 22.17 -4.88 -0.97
N LEU A 360 21.86 -4.68 -2.24
CA LEU A 360 21.04 -5.62 -3.01
C LEU A 360 21.78 -6.96 -3.05
N THR A 361 21.10 -8.07 -2.76
CA THR A 361 21.71 -9.40 -2.73
C THR A 361 21.21 -10.26 -3.89
N MET A 362 22.02 -11.25 -4.28
CA MET A 362 21.62 -12.19 -5.33
C MET A 362 20.41 -13.03 -4.91
N GLU A 363 20.23 -13.29 -3.61
CA GLU A 363 19.06 -13.97 -3.05
C GLU A 363 17.78 -13.14 -3.24
N ALA A 364 17.84 -11.83 -3.00
CA ALA A 364 16.71 -10.91 -3.23
C ALA A 364 16.28 -10.87 -4.71
N ILE A 365 17.23 -11.10 -5.64
CA ILE A 365 16.96 -11.20 -7.08
C ILE A 365 16.49 -12.62 -7.48
N GLY A 366 16.51 -13.58 -6.55
CA GLY A 366 16.15 -14.97 -6.81
C GLY A 366 17.16 -15.74 -7.65
N MET A 367 18.46 -15.38 -7.59
CA MET A 367 19.54 -16.05 -8.30
C MET A 367 20.48 -16.78 -7.35
N GLU A 368 20.89 -18.00 -7.74
CA GLU A 368 21.82 -18.86 -6.99
C GLU A 368 23.12 -19.08 -7.75
N GLU A 369 24.22 -19.43 -7.04
CA GLU A 369 25.47 -19.86 -7.66
C GLU A 369 25.21 -21.06 -8.58
N GLY A 370 25.55 -20.90 -9.86
CA GLY A 370 25.30 -21.90 -10.90
C GLY A 370 24.21 -21.54 -11.88
N ASP A 371 23.42 -20.51 -11.60
CA ASP A 371 22.48 -19.96 -12.56
C ASP A 371 23.21 -19.34 -13.76
N ALA A 372 22.57 -19.41 -14.92
CA ALA A 372 23.10 -18.75 -16.10
C ALA A 372 23.25 -17.24 -15.84
N PHE A 373 24.41 -16.70 -16.19
CA PHE A 373 24.76 -15.28 -16.02
C PHE A 373 24.91 -14.81 -14.54
N TYR A 374 24.90 -15.71 -13.54
CA TYR A 374 25.09 -15.33 -12.13
C TYR A 374 26.27 -14.37 -11.92
N THR A 375 27.45 -14.71 -12.46
CA THR A 375 28.65 -13.86 -12.31
C THR A 375 28.46 -12.47 -12.90
N LEU A 376 27.78 -12.35 -14.04
CA LEU A 376 27.51 -11.06 -14.68
C LEU A 376 26.59 -10.21 -13.79
N VAL A 377 25.47 -10.76 -13.37
CA VAL A 377 24.49 -10.05 -12.52
C VAL A 377 25.11 -9.69 -11.17
N ASN A 378 25.85 -10.62 -10.54
CA ASN A 378 26.54 -10.35 -9.27
C ASN A 378 27.60 -9.23 -9.38
N THR A 379 28.29 -9.13 -10.51
CA THR A 379 29.23 -8.03 -10.76
C THR A 379 28.49 -6.69 -10.86
N ALA A 380 27.38 -6.65 -11.58
CA ALA A 380 26.57 -5.45 -11.73
C ALA A 380 25.92 -5.03 -10.40
N VAL A 381 25.37 -5.97 -9.64
CA VAL A 381 24.81 -5.74 -8.29
C VAL A 381 25.86 -5.18 -7.33
N SER A 382 27.07 -5.79 -7.32
CA SER A 382 28.18 -5.31 -6.50
C SER A 382 28.64 -3.91 -6.90
N GLY A 383 28.57 -3.59 -8.19
CA GLY A 383 28.83 -2.26 -8.73
C GLY A 383 27.78 -1.25 -8.26
N LEU A 384 26.50 -1.60 -8.40
CA LEU A 384 25.38 -0.74 -7.98
C LEU A 384 25.48 -0.37 -6.49
N ASN A 385 25.76 -1.32 -5.62
CA ASN A 385 25.91 -1.06 -4.18
C ASN A 385 27.03 -0.05 -3.84
N LYS A 386 28.03 0.09 -4.68
CA LYS A 386 29.12 1.06 -4.48
C LYS A 386 28.81 2.45 -5.00
N ILE A 387 27.86 2.58 -5.93
CA ILE A 387 27.55 3.82 -6.61
C ILE A 387 26.82 4.81 -5.72
N LEU A 388 25.99 4.32 -4.82
CA LEU A 388 25.01 5.13 -4.08
C LEU A 388 25.64 6.29 -3.29
N GLU A 389 26.86 6.13 -2.77
CA GLU A 389 27.58 7.18 -2.04
C GLU A 389 28.35 8.16 -2.96
N TYR A 390 28.32 7.96 -4.29
CA TYR A 390 29.07 8.82 -5.20
C TYR A 390 28.52 10.25 -5.20
N PRO A 391 29.37 11.29 -5.07
CA PRO A 391 28.93 12.68 -5.14
C PRO A 391 28.41 12.99 -6.54
N LEU A 392 27.33 13.75 -6.63
CA LEU A 392 26.77 14.15 -7.92
C LEU A 392 27.57 15.26 -8.55
N TYR A 393 28.06 16.21 -7.76
CA TYR A 393 28.70 17.43 -8.24
C TYR A 393 30.10 17.62 -7.62
N GLY A 394 30.87 18.52 -8.22
CA GLY A 394 32.24 18.84 -7.77
C GLY A 394 33.33 18.02 -8.43
N GLU A 395 34.55 18.13 -7.91
CA GLU A 395 35.73 17.42 -8.45
C GLU A 395 35.57 15.89 -8.23
N GLY A 396 35.65 15.13 -9.31
CA GLY A 396 35.43 13.68 -9.33
C GLY A 396 33.97 13.25 -9.21
N GLY A 397 33.01 14.17 -9.20
CA GLY A 397 31.58 13.88 -9.14
C GLY A 397 31.04 13.36 -10.47
N ILE A 398 29.83 12.76 -10.39
CA ILE A 398 29.14 12.13 -11.53
C ILE A 398 28.99 13.10 -12.71
N GLN A 399 28.63 14.36 -12.46
CA GLN A 399 28.46 15.37 -13.52
C GLN A 399 29.75 15.68 -14.25
N GLU A 400 30.89 15.70 -13.55
CA GLU A 400 32.19 15.88 -14.16
C GLU A 400 32.62 14.69 -15.00
N LEU A 401 32.45 13.48 -14.49
CA LEU A 401 32.71 12.22 -15.19
C LEU A 401 31.85 12.10 -16.45
N ALA A 402 30.58 12.46 -16.37
CA ALA A 402 29.61 12.38 -17.46
C ALA A 402 29.99 13.24 -18.67
N LYS A 403 30.69 14.39 -18.47
CA LYS A 403 31.20 15.26 -19.57
C LYS A 403 32.16 14.50 -20.49
N GLY A 404 32.94 13.56 -19.95
CA GLY A 404 33.86 12.75 -20.74
C GLY A 404 33.14 11.79 -21.71
N TYR A 405 31.89 11.48 -21.46
CA TYR A 405 31.05 10.58 -22.25
C TYR A 405 29.96 11.32 -23.04
N ASN A 406 29.92 12.63 -22.98
CA ASN A 406 28.87 13.48 -23.58
C ASN A 406 27.47 13.14 -23.03
N ILE A 407 27.40 12.79 -21.74
CA ILE A 407 26.16 12.54 -20.99
C ILE A 407 25.88 13.79 -20.15
N ASP A 408 24.65 14.27 -20.23
CA ASP A 408 24.17 15.39 -19.42
C ASP A 408 23.58 14.88 -18.10
N ILE A 409 24.05 15.37 -16.97
CA ILE A 409 23.49 15.16 -15.64
C ILE A 409 22.88 16.49 -15.19
N PRO A 410 21.55 16.57 -15.03
CA PRO A 410 20.87 17.81 -14.64
C PRO A 410 21.37 18.36 -13.31
N ASP A 411 21.37 19.67 -13.16
CA ASP A 411 21.64 20.33 -11.87
C ASP A 411 20.50 20.07 -10.87
N SER A 412 20.85 19.81 -9.62
CA SER A 412 19.91 19.58 -8.52
C SER A 412 20.52 19.96 -7.17
N ASP A 413 19.71 19.96 -6.12
CA ASP A 413 20.15 20.17 -4.74
C ASP A 413 20.62 18.86 -4.06
N TYR A 414 20.47 17.72 -4.72
CA TYR A 414 20.95 16.42 -4.24
C TYR A 414 22.47 16.36 -4.18
N LYS A 415 23.03 15.81 -3.12
CA LYS A 415 24.50 15.76 -2.91
C LYS A 415 25.11 14.51 -3.55
N ASN A 416 24.42 13.39 -3.50
CA ASN A 416 24.86 12.08 -3.97
C ASN A 416 23.69 11.29 -4.57
N ILE A 417 23.95 10.07 -5.02
CA ILE A 417 22.91 9.22 -5.66
C ILE A 417 21.92 8.70 -4.60
N TRP A 418 22.36 8.54 -3.34
CA TRP A 418 21.45 8.19 -2.26
C TRP A 418 20.32 9.20 -2.09
N ASP A 419 20.64 10.49 -2.11
CA ASP A 419 19.63 11.53 -1.94
C ASP A 419 18.54 11.43 -3.01
N VAL A 420 18.94 11.13 -4.26
CA VAL A 420 18.01 10.94 -5.37
C VAL A 420 17.18 9.66 -5.19
N ALA A 421 17.83 8.54 -4.82
CA ALA A 421 17.12 7.29 -4.57
C ALA A 421 16.11 7.43 -3.43
N MET A 422 16.47 8.15 -2.36
CA MET A 422 15.59 8.38 -1.23
C MET A 422 14.42 9.32 -1.55
N ALA A 423 14.57 10.21 -2.52
CA ALA A 423 13.44 11.01 -3.00
C ALA A 423 12.40 10.14 -3.73
N LEU A 424 12.86 9.18 -4.56
CA LEU A 424 11.96 8.23 -5.22
C LEU A 424 11.27 7.29 -4.22
N VAL A 425 12.02 6.76 -3.26
CA VAL A 425 11.48 5.91 -2.19
C VAL A 425 10.44 6.64 -1.35
N ALA A 426 10.72 7.90 -0.97
CA ALA A 426 9.77 8.68 -0.18
C ALA A 426 8.46 8.91 -0.94
N ALA A 427 8.52 9.21 -2.23
CA ALA A 427 7.33 9.38 -3.06
C ALA A 427 6.47 8.12 -3.14
N HIS A 428 7.11 6.95 -3.23
CA HIS A 428 6.39 5.68 -3.17
C HIS A 428 5.63 5.49 -1.85
N TYR A 429 6.27 5.74 -0.71
CA TYR A 429 5.58 5.62 0.58
C TYR A 429 4.46 6.66 0.75
N GLU A 430 4.59 7.83 0.10
CA GLU A 430 3.57 8.88 0.07
C GLU A 430 2.37 8.55 -0.85
N GLY A 431 2.46 7.51 -1.72
CA GLY A 431 1.49 7.27 -2.79
C GLY A 431 1.49 8.37 -3.85
N GLU A 432 2.65 8.95 -4.13
CA GLU A 432 2.82 10.06 -5.06
C GLU A 432 3.96 9.75 -6.05
N GLU A 433 3.89 8.59 -6.71
CA GLU A 433 4.86 8.12 -7.71
C GLU A 433 4.86 8.97 -8.99
N ASN A 434 4.57 10.24 -8.85
CA ASN A 434 4.46 11.21 -9.95
C ASN A 434 5.81 11.65 -10.53
N TYR A 435 6.76 10.72 -10.67
CA TYR A 435 8.00 10.97 -11.38
C TYR A 435 7.88 10.51 -12.84
N PRO A 436 7.62 11.41 -13.80
CA PRO A 436 7.70 11.06 -15.21
C PRO A 436 9.06 10.46 -15.55
N LEU A 437 9.10 9.54 -16.52
CA LEU A 437 10.36 8.89 -16.93
C LEU A 437 11.48 9.87 -17.34
N ASP A 438 11.11 11.08 -17.76
CA ASP A 438 12.01 12.19 -18.09
C ASP A 438 12.21 13.19 -16.93
N SER A 439 11.71 12.85 -15.72
CA SER A 439 11.97 13.67 -14.53
C SER A 439 13.46 13.79 -14.25
N LYS A 440 13.79 14.83 -13.51
CA LYS A 440 15.18 15.11 -13.13
C LYS A 440 15.76 13.98 -12.26
N GLU A 441 14.98 13.48 -11.33
CA GLU A 441 15.33 12.42 -10.39
C GLU A 441 15.62 11.11 -11.12
N VAL A 442 14.70 10.63 -11.93
CA VAL A 442 14.84 9.40 -12.74
C VAL A 442 16.03 9.54 -13.70
N THR A 443 16.16 10.70 -14.36
CA THR A 443 17.24 10.98 -15.30
C THR A 443 18.61 10.95 -14.61
N ILE A 444 18.76 11.60 -13.45
CA ILE A 444 20.01 11.61 -12.68
C ILE A 444 20.36 10.19 -12.25
N PHE A 445 19.41 9.48 -11.61
CA PHE A 445 19.63 8.14 -11.09
C PHE A 445 20.08 7.18 -12.18
N LEU A 446 19.31 7.05 -13.26
CA LEU A 446 19.60 6.10 -14.34
C LEU A 446 20.87 6.43 -15.11
N ARG A 447 21.10 7.71 -15.41
CA ARG A 447 22.33 8.13 -16.12
C ARG A 447 23.58 7.96 -15.27
N ALA A 448 23.49 8.20 -13.96
CA ALA A 448 24.59 7.95 -13.03
C ALA A 448 24.94 6.46 -12.96
N VAL A 449 23.94 5.59 -12.80
CA VAL A 449 24.12 4.14 -12.80
C VAL A 449 24.74 3.67 -14.13
N ALA A 450 24.19 4.12 -15.25
CA ALA A 450 24.70 3.77 -16.57
C ALA A 450 26.13 4.23 -16.78
N LEU A 451 26.48 5.45 -16.37
CA LEU A 451 27.82 6.00 -16.49
C LEU A 451 28.86 5.16 -15.73
N LEU A 452 28.54 4.79 -14.49
CA LEU A 452 29.49 4.12 -13.60
C LEU A 452 29.66 2.62 -13.91
N LEU A 453 28.65 1.97 -14.49
CA LEU A 453 28.71 0.56 -14.89
C LEU A 453 29.11 0.36 -16.37
N ARG A 454 29.13 1.45 -17.16
CA ARG A 454 29.26 1.37 -18.62
C ARG A 454 30.49 0.62 -19.10
N ASP A 455 31.67 0.97 -18.60
CA ASP A 455 32.93 0.41 -19.10
C ASP A 455 33.06 -1.07 -18.75
N ASP A 456 32.64 -1.47 -17.55
CA ASP A 456 32.63 -2.86 -17.11
C ASP A 456 31.65 -3.70 -17.93
N LEU A 457 30.46 -3.18 -18.21
CA LEU A 457 29.44 -3.87 -18.99
C LEU A 457 29.76 -3.91 -20.48
N ALA A 458 30.27 -2.83 -21.05
CA ALA A 458 30.65 -2.76 -22.47
C ALA A 458 31.73 -3.80 -22.84
N ALA A 459 32.61 -4.15 -21.92
CA ALA A 459 33.63 -5.18 -22.12
C ALA A 459 33.04 -6.60 -22.29
N ILE A 460 31.79 -6.83 -21.91
CA ILE A 460 31.11 -8.14 -21.93
C ILE A 460 30.55 -8.46 -23.31
N GLY A 461 30.13 -7.44 -24.07
CA GLY A 461 29.57 -7.55 -25.41
C GLY A 461 28.04 -7.67 -25.45
N ASP A 462 27.43 -7.03 -26.45
CA ASP A 462 25.99 -6.79 -26.58
C ASP A 462 25.14 -8.06 -26.53
N GLU A 463 25.54 -9.13 -27.22
CA GLU A 463 24.78 -10.39 -27.26
C GLU A 463 24.66 -11.03 -25.87
N THR A 464 25.75 -10.97 -25.08
CA THR A 464 25.80 -11.53 -23.73
C THR A 464 24.95 -10.70 -22.77
N LEU A 465 25.02 -9.37 -22.87
CA LEU A 465 24.21 -8.46 -22.06
C LEU A 465 22.71 -8.65 -22.30
N LEU A 466 22.28 -8.70 -23.56
CA LEU A 466 20.87 -8.93 -23.90
C LEU A 466 20.35 -10.29 -23.42
N LYS A 467 21.18 -11.34 -23.52
CA LYS A 467 20.83 -12.66 -22.95
C LYS A 467 20.74 -12.61 -21.43
N GLY A 468 21.67 -11.93 -20.78
CA GLY A 468 21.67 -11.75 -19.33
C GLY A 468 20.45 -10.99 -18.84
N ALA A 469 20.09 -9.90 -19.52
CA ALA A 469 18.86 -9.14 -19.24
C ALA A 469 17.60 -10.03 -19.35
N ASN A 470 17.49 -10.82 -20.41
CA ASN A 470 16.33 -11.70 -20.59
C ASN A 470 16.24 -12.78 -19.50
N VAL A 471 17.38 -13.36 -19.07
CA VAL A 471 17.39 -14.32 -17.95
C VAL A 471 16.97 -13.66 -16.65
N LEU A 472 17.44 -12.44 -16.40
CA LEU A 472 17.06 -11.65 -15.22
C LEU A 472 15.55 -11.38 -15.20
N LEU A 473 15.02 -10.88 -16.30
CA LEU A 473 13.59 -10.62 -16.45
C LEU A 473 12.72 -11.88 -16.32
N GLU A 474 13.21 -13.03 -16.83
CA GLU A 474 12.53 -14.31 -16.65
C GLU A 474 12.50 -14.73 -15.18
N LYS A 475 13.60 -14.54 -14.45
CA LYS A 475 13.68 -14.82 -13.01
C LYS A 475 12.73 -13.91 -12.21
N LEU A 476 12.64 -12.66 -12.57
CA LEU A 476 11.72 -11.68 -11.99
C LEU A 476 10.25 -11.90 -12.42
N GLY A 477 9.96 -12.93 -13.21
CA GLY A 477 8.59 -13.23 -13.65
C GLY A 477 8.01 -12.22 -14.64
N ALA A 478 8.86 -11.35 -15.21
CA ALA A 478 8.46 -10.30 -16.13
C ALA A 478 7.73 -10.87 -17.36
N ASP A 479 6.62 -10.30 -17.70
CA ASP A 479 5.84 -10.60 -18.90
C ASP A 479 6.25 -9.72 -20.10
N PHE A 480 5.52 -9.81 -21.23
CA PHE A 480 5.81 -9.03 -22.43
C PHE A 480 5.70 -7.51 -22.22
N GLY A 481 4.88 -7.03 -21.27
CA GLY A 481 4.72 -5.60 -20.98
C GLY A 481 5.98 -4.98 -20.40
N VAL A 482 6.73 -5.71 -19.58
CA VAL A 482 7.98 -5.23 -18.97
C VAL A 482 9.05 -4.93 -20.01
N ALA A 483 9.24 -5.77 -21.01
CA ALA A 483 10.21 -5.51 -22.09
C ALA A 483 9.88 -4.24 -22.89
N GLU A 484 8.60 -3.97 -23.14
CA GLU A 484 8.15 -2.72 -23.76
C GLU A 484 8.40 -1.52 -22.83
N GLY A 485 8.09 -1.65 -21.55
CA GLY A 485 8.38 -0.66 -20.51
C GLY A 485 9.86 -0.30 -20.47
N ILE A 486 10.76 -1.28 -20.41
CA ILE A 486 12.22 -1.05 -20.45
C ILE A 486 12.63 -0.27 -21.70
N THR A 487 12.07 -0.61 -22.85
CA THR A 487 12.35 0.10 -24.11
C THR A 487 11.88 1.57 -24.05
N LYS A 488 10.73 1.83 -23.44
CA LYS A 488 10.22 3.19 -23.20
C LYS A 488 11.18 3.99 -22.30
N VAL A 489 11.60 3.39 -21.18
CA VAL A 489 12.55 4.02 -20.24
C VAL A 489 13.89 4.32 -20.94
N CYS A 490 14.50 3.37 -21.65
CA CYS A 490 15.73 3.61 -22.40
C CYS A 490 15.59 4.75 -23.40
N THR A 491 14.47 4.82 -24.12
CA THR A 491 14.21 5.86 -25.10
C THR A 491 14.04 7.23 -24.45
N ALA A 492 13.28 7.32 -23.36
CA ALA A 492 13.02 8.57 -22.65
C ALA A 492 14.30 9.12 -21.98
N VAL A 493 15.05 8.26 -21.30
CA VAL A 493 16.22 8.67 -20.48
C VAL A 493 17.49 8.85 -21.32
N PHE A 494 17.75 7.95 -22.28
CA PHE A 494 19.00 7.91 -23.05
C PHE A 494 18.85 8.31 -24.51
N GLY A 495 17.63 8.51 -24.99
CA GLY A 495 17.35 8.84 -26.39
C GLY A 495 17.48 7.65 -27.35
N GLY A 496 17.63 6.43 -26.84
CA GLY A 496 17.76 5.21 -27.64
C GLY A 496 17.99 3.98 -26.77
N VAL A 497 18.13 2.81 -27.38
CA VAL A 497 18.30 1.52 -26.69
C VAL A 497 19.62 0.90 -27.11
N SER A 498 20.63 0.91 -26.24
CA SER A 498 21.83 0.09 -26.36
C SER A 498 21.71 -1.17 -25.50
N ALA A 499 22.56 -2.19 -25.75
CA ALA A 499 22.56 -3.42 -24.94
C ALA A 499 22.96 -3.17 -23.48
N VAL A 500 23.85 -2.21 -23.24
CA VAL A 500 24.30 -1.80 -21.90
C VAL A 500 23.14 -1.16 -21.14
N GLU A 501 22.48 -0.17 -21.74
CA GLU A 501 21.36 0.54 -21.11
C GLU A 501 20.16 -0.40 -20.88
N TYR A 502 19.83 -1.24 -21.85
CA TYR A 502 18.79 -2.23 -21.70
C TYR A 502 19.07 -3.19 -20.52
N PHE A 503 20.30 -3.68 -20.38
CA PHE A 503 20.69 -4.54 -19.27
C PHE A 503 20.59 -3.81 -17.92
N ILE A 504 21.05 -2.56 -17.85
CA ILE A 504 20.97 -1.75 -16.62
C ILE A 504 19.51 -1.54 -16.21
N ILE A 505 18.66 -1.13 -17.17
CA ILE A 505 17.24 -0.93 -16.86
C ILE A 505 16.57 -2.26 -16.45
N ALA A 506 16.91 -3.38 -17.09
CA ALA A 506 16.42 -4.70 -16.67
C ALA A 506 16.86 -5.05 -15.23
N LEU A 507 18.09 -4.68 -14.85
CA LEU A 507 18.63 -4.90 -13.50
C LEU A 507 17.91 -4.07 -12.44
N VAL A 508 17.63 -2.80 -12.74
CA VAL A 508 16.96 -1.89 -11.79
C VAL A 508 15.44 -1.84 -11.98
N SER A 509 14.89 -2.60 -12.93
CA SER A 509 13.46 -2.60 -13.24
C SER A 509 12.55 -2.84 -12.05
N PRO A 510 12.86 -3.75 -11.10
CA PRO A 510 12.03 -3.91 -9.91
C PRO A 510 11.84 -2.60 -9.16
N LEU A 511 12.96 -1.89 -8.90
CA LEU A 511 12.94 -0.60 -8.21
C LEU A 511 12.23 0.50 -9.01
N LEU A 512 12.39 0.50 -10.36
CA LEU A 512 11.75 1.48 -11.22
C LEU A 512 10.23 1.26 -11.31
N TYR A 513 9.79 0.02 -11.41
CA TYR A 513 8.37 -0.31 -11.44
C TYR A 513 7.71 -0.05 -10.11
N GLU A 514 8.40 -0.31 -9.01
CA GLU A 514 7.91 -0.10 -7.66
C GLU A 514 7.84 1.40 -7.29
N PHE A 515 8.83 2.21 -7.67
CA PHE A 515 8.98 3.58 -7.17
C PHE A 515 8.74 4.69 -8.21
N VAL A 516 8.45 4.36 -9.47
CA VAL A 516 8.38 5.37 -10.54
C VAL A 516 7.22 5.14 -11.52
N LEU A 517 6.80 3.90 -11.72
CA LEU A 517 5.88 3.53 -12.79
C LEU A 517 4.55 2.98 -12.27
N ASP A 518 4.27 3.16 -11.03
CA ASP A 518 3.00 2.74 -10.48
C ASP A 518 1.87 3.59 -11.05
N ASP A 519 0.84 2.93 -11.60
CA ASP A 519 -0.40 3.54 -12.11
C ASP A 519 -1.46 2.45 -12.14
N ASP A 520 -2.09 2.19 -11.00
CA ASP A 520 -3.10 1.15 -10.85
C ASP A 520 -4.53 1.66 -11.02
N GLY A 521 -4.68 2.89 -11.48
CA GLY A 521 -5.89 3.43 -12.10
C GLY A 521 -6.83 4.16 -11.15
N VAL A 522 -6.41 4.45 -9.92
CA VAL A 522 -7.08 5.38 -8.99
C VAL A 522 -6.04 6.24 -8.27
N PRO A 523 -6.37 7.50 -7.89
CA PRO A 523 -5.46 8.29 -7.08
C PRO A 523 -5.25 7.66 -5.69
N ASP A 524 -4.05 7.71 -5.14
CA ASP A 524 -3.72 7.08 -3.85
C ASP A 524 -4.20 7.90 -2.65
N ASN A 525 -3.88 9.17 -2.61
CA ASN A 525 -4.07 10.01 -1.44
C ASN A 525 -5.42 10.72 -1.41
N ASN A 526 -5.83 11.29 -2.56
CA ASN A 526 -7.03 12.10 -2.63
C ASN A 526 -7.81 11.76 -3.90
N GLY A 527 -9.03 11.27 -3.76
CA GLY A 527 -9.78 10.86 -4.93
C GLY A 527 -11.27 10.68 -4.71
N THR A 528 -11.92 10.37 -5.81
CA THR A 528 -13.32 9.99 -5.83
C THR A 528 -13.53 8.78 -6.72
N ILE A 529 -14.35 7.85 -6.26
CA ILE A 529 -14.76 6.66 -7.01
C ILE A 529 -16.29 6.54 -6.99
N PRO A 530 -16.90 5.82 -7.94
CA PRO A 530 -18.36 5.64 -7.97
C PRO A 530 -18.88 4.96 -6.70
N GLY A 531 -19.96 5.51 -6.12
CA GLY A 531 -20.62 4.97 -4.95
C GLY A 531 -21.29 3.59 -5.19
N TYR A 532 -21.84 3.00 -4.13
CA TYR A 532 -22.44 1.66 -4.18
C TYR A 532 -23.70 1.59 -5.04
N GLY A 533 -24.49 2.67 -5.13
CA GLY A 533 -25.70 2.76 -5.96
C GLY A 533 -25.39 2.86 -7.46
N VAL A 534 -24.17 3.21 -7.84
CA VAL A 534 -23.74 3.24 -9.24
C VAL A 534 -23.44 1.82 -9.68
N THR A 535 -24.42 1.18 -10.30
CA THR A 535 -24.24 -0.15 -10.88
C THR A 535 -23.46 -0.07 -12.19
N GLY A 536 -22.60 -1.04 -12.46
CA GLY A 536 -21.74 -1.10 -13.65
C GLY A 536 -22.46 -1.12 -15.01
N SER A 537 -23.78 -0.88 -15.05
CA SER A 537 -24.54 -0.70 -16.28
C SER A 537 -24.21 0.60 -17.04
N ASP A 538 -23.56 1.58 -16.38
CA ASP A 538 -23.03 2.79 -17.00
C ASP A 538 -21.59 2.64 -17.52
N VAL A 539 -20.95 1.50 -17.30
CA VAL A 539 -19.85 1.10 -18.16
C VAL A 539 -20.47 0.91 -19.54
N ALA A 540 -20.49 2.00 -20.32
CA ALA A 540 -20.83 2.00 -21.72
C ALA A 540 -20.28 0.70 -22.30
N ALA A 541 -21.09 -0.03 -23.05
CA ALA A 541 -20.76 -1.25 -23.73
C ALA A 541 -19.33 -1.19 -24.30
N SER A 542 -18.35 -1.21 -23.39
CA SER A 542 -16.95 -1.36 -23.72
C SER A 542 -16.87 -2.75 -24.27
N ASN A 543 -17.03 -2.75 -25.55
CA ASN A 543 -16.79 -3.74 -26.54
C ASN A 543 -16.79 -5.17 -26.03
N ILE A 544 -17.86 -5.92 -26.35
CA ILE A 544 -17.85 -7.37 -26.36
C ILE A 544 -16.51 -7.92 -26.92
N PHE A 545 -15.81 -7.19 -27.78
CA PHE A 545 -14.47 -7.49 -28.29
C PHE A 545 -13.35 -7.38 -27.25
N GLU A 546 -13.36 -6.42 -26.32
CA GLU A 546 -12.38 -6.36 -25.21
C GLU A 546 -12.59 -7.52 -24.25
N ARG A 547 -13.84 -7.80 -23.87
CA ARG A 547 -14.17 -8.96 -23.01
C ARG A 547 -13.81 -10.30 -23.67
N ILE A 548 -13.99 -10.44 -25.00
CA ILE A 548 -13.56 -11.61 -25.74
C ILE A 548 -12.03 -11.66 -25.82
N SER A 549 -11.36 -10.53 -25.93
CA SER A 549 -9.90 -10.43 -25.89
C SER A 549 -9.34 -10.88 -24.54
N ASP A 550 -9.91 -10.43 -23.44
CA ASP A 550 -9.49 -10.79 -22.08
C ASP A 550 -9.73 -12.27 -21.78
N ILE A 551 -10.88 -12.81 -22.19
CA ILE A 551 -11.15 -14.25 -22.08
C ILE A 551 -10.19 -15.05 -22.97
N ALA A 552 -9.89 -14.57 -24.17
CA ALA A 552 -8.94 -15.22 -25.07
C ALA A 552 -7.51 -15.17 -24.50
N LEU A 553 -7.12 -14.07 -23.87
CA LEU A 553 -5.83 -13.91 -23.19
C LEU A 553 -5.72 -14.84 -21.97
N LEU A 554 -6.79 -14.96 -21.18
CA LEU A 554 -6.87 -15.89 -20.05
C LEU A 554 -6.73 -17.36 -20.51
N ILE A 555 -7.43 -17.73 -21.60
CA ILE A 555 -7.33 -19.07 -22.19
C ILE A 555 -5.94 -19.32 -22.76
N LEU A 556 -5.32 -18.34 -23.42
CA LEU A 556 -3.96 -18.43 -23.93
C LEU A 556 -2.93 -18.57 -22.81
N THR A 557 -3.10 -17.84 -21.72
CA THR A 557 -2.24 -17.95 -20.53
C THR A 557 -2.38 -19.32 -19.87
N TYR A 558 -3.61 -19.83 -19.75
CA TYR A 558 -3.86 -21.18 -19.24
C TYR A 558 -3.25 -22.25 -20.13
N LEU A 559 -3.42 -22.15 -21.46
CA LEU A 559 -2.80 -23.06 -22.43
C LEU A 559 -1.27 -22.99 -22.41
N LYS A 560 -0.68 -21.79 -22.30
CA LYS A 560 0.75 -21.58 -22.14
C LYS A 560 1.30 -22.27 -20.88
N ASN A 561 0.58 -22.18 -19.76
CA ASN A 561 0.94 -22.83 -18.51
C ASN A 561 0.78 -24.36 -18.61
N MET A 562 -0.25 -24.87 -19.27
CA MET A 562 -0.41 -26.29 -19.55
C MET A 562 0.72 -26.84 -20.44
N VAL A 563 1.12 -26.09 -21.46
CA VAL A 563 2.26 -26.48 -22.33
C VAL A 563 3.57 -26.47 -21.53
N LYS A 564 3.81 -25.47 -20.65
CA LYS A 564 4.98 -25.47 -19.75
C LYS A 564 5.02 -26.67 -18.81
N ILE A 565 3.86 -27.10 -18.30
CA ILE A 565 3.74 -28.31 -17.46
C ILE A 565 4.01 -29.59 -18.29
N LEU A 566 3.44 -29.67 -19.49
CA LEU A 566 3.66 -30.82 -20.39
C LEU A 566 5.11 -30.94 -20.83
N VAL A 567 5.79 -29.84 -21.14
CA VAL A 567 7.22 -29.83 -21.51
C VAL A 567 8.13 -30.19 -20.32
N LYS A 568 7.69 -30.00 -19.07
CA LYS A 568 8.43 -30.46 -17.89
C LYS A 568 8.21 -31.96 -17.56
N ILE A 569 7.18 -32.58 -18.15
CA ILE A 569 6.83 -33.99 -17.94
C ILE A 569 7.42 -34.88 -19.05
N ILE A 570 7.77 -34.33 -20.20
CA ILE A 570 8.47 -35.00 -21.31
C ILE A 570 9.98 -34.70 -21.19
#